data_5943494b01496378cd77f96413aa92ea
#
_entry.id   5943494b01496378cd77f96413aa92ea
#
_cell.length_a   1.000
_cell.length_b   1.000
_cell.length_c   1.000
_cell.angle_alpha   90.00
_cell.angle_beta   90.00
_cell.angle_gamma   90.00
#
_symmetry.space_group_name_H-M   'P 1'
#
loop_
_entity.id
_entity.type
_entity.pdbx_description
1 polymer ?
#
loop_
_entity_poly.entity_id
_entity_poly.type
_entity_poly.pdbx_seq_one_letter_code
_entity_poly.pdbx_strand_id
1 'polypeptide(L)'
;MLAAGQGSRYGMPKVLADRGAWLESAVAALWGGGCSRVIVVLGAADTAVPDGAEAVYAPDWREGVGASLRAGLAAASGDPDADYAAVHLVDLPDVHADAVARVIAAAAATESGLARAFYGADPGHPVVMARGHWAAVSRTATGDLGALPYLREHAGLVRRVDCDDLATGADRDTR
;
A
#
# COMPACT_ATOMS: atom_id res chain seq x y z
N MET A 1 -2.90 -2.27 -3.32
CA MET A 1 -2.40 -0.93 -3.65
C MET A 1 -3.49 0.12 -3.44
N LEU A 2 -3.19 1.25 -2.81
CA LEU A 2 -4.16 2.32 -2.56
C LEU A 2 -4.02 3.44 -3.61
N ALA A 3 -5.11 3.70 -4.34
CA ALA A 3 -5.17 4.64 -5.46
C ALA A 3 -6.49 5.45 -5.48
N ALA A 4 -7.20 5.52 -4.34
CA ALA A 4 -8.54 6.08 -4.25
C ALA A 4 -8.58 7.62 -4.06
N GLY A 5 -7.45 8.26 -3.80
CA GLY A 5 -7.36 9.68 -3.47
C GLY A 5 -7.67 10.61 -4.65
N GLN A 6 -8.31 11.75 -4.36
CA GLN A 6 -8.63 12.75 -5.40
C GLN A 6 -7.45 13.59 -5.86
N GLY A 7 -6.29 13.53 -5.18
CA GLY A 7 -5.09 14.25 -5.56
C GLY A 7 -5.25 15.79 -5.51
N SER A 8 -5.89 16.32 -4.48
CA SER A 8 -6.24 17.76 -4.37
C SER A 8 -5.05 18.68 -4.53
N ARG A 9 -3.89 18.34 -3.95
CA ARG A 9 -2.63 19.10 -4.09
C ARG A 9 -1.97 18.88 -5.45
N TYR A 10 -2.09 17.69 -6.01
CA TYR A 10 -1.56 17.34 -7.35
C TYR A 10 -2.42 17.90 -8.49
N GLY A 11 -3.69 18.23 -8.21
CA GLY A 11 -4.64 18.80 -9.18
C GLY A 11 -5.43 17.77 -9.99
N MET A 12 -5.24 16.48 -9.75
CA MET A 12 -6.02 15.37 -10.33
C MET A 12 -5.81 14.08 -9.53
N PRO A 13 -6.71 13.09 -9.65
CA PRO A 13 -6.48 11.77 -9.06
C PRO A 13 -5.15 11.15 -9.54
N LYS A 14 -4.27 10.80 -8.60
CA LYS A 14 -2.92 10.31 -8.90
C LYS A 14 -2.92 8.98 -9.66
N VAL A 15 -3.98 8.20 -9.60
CA VAL A 15 -4.19 7.01 -10.42
C VAL A 15 -4.20 7.30 -11.93
N LEU A 16 -4.51 8.52 -12.32
CA LEU A 16 -4.50 9.00 -13.72
C LEU A 16 -3.20 9.74 -14.07
N ALA A 17 -2.28 9.91 -13.11
CA ALA A 17 -1.04 10.65 -13.32
C ALA A 17 -0.18 10.00 -14.40
N ASP A 18 0.48 10.84 -15.19
CA ASP A 18 1.32 10.43 -16.32
C ASP A 18 0.61 9.41 -17.24
N ARG A 19 -0.66 9.68 -17.56
CA ARG A 19 -1.51 8.80 -18.40
C ARG A 19 -1.64 7.38 -17.87
N GLY A 20 -1.58 7.19 -16.55
CA GLY A 20 -1.68 5.89 -15.88
C GLY A 20 -0.34 5.20 -15.60
N ALA A 21 0.79 5.78 -16.03
CA ALA A 21 2.11 5.13 -15.86
C ALA A 21 2.46 4.90 -14.38
N TRP A 22 2.00 5.75 -13.45
CA TRP A 22 2.23 5.51 -12.02
C TRP A 22 1.46 4.30 -11.52
N LEU A 23 0.22 4.11 -11.98
CA LEU A 23 -0.56 2.92 -11.67
C LEU A 23 0.12 1.66 -12.19
N GLU A 24 0.56 1.67 -13.45
CA GLU A 24 1.27 0.56 -14.07
C GLU A 24 2.55 0.22 -13.32
N SER A 25 3.37 1.23 -12.98
CA SER A 25 4.61 1.05 -12.22
C SER A 25 4.37 0.44 -10.83
N ALA A 26 3.38 0.94 -10.09
CA ALA A 26 3.07 0.45 -8.76
C ALA A 26 2.52 -0.99 -8.77
N VAL A 27 1.70 -1.34 -9.77
CA VAL A 27 1.22 -2.72 -9.97
C VAL A 27 2.37 -3.64 -10.34
N ALA A 28 3.25 -3.22 -11.26
CA ALA A 28 4.43 -3.97 -11.65
C ALA A 28 5.40 -4.19 -10.47
N ALA A 29 5.56 -3.19 -9.59
CA ALA A 29 6.37 -3.31 -8.39
C ALA A 29 5.83 -4.39 -7.43
N LEU A 30 4.52 -4.47 -7.25
CA LEU A 30 3.89 -5.49 -6.42
C LEU A 30 4.03 -6.90 -7.03
N TRP A 31 3.77 -7.06 -8.34
CA TRP A 31 3.96 -8.33 -9.03
C TRP A 31 5.42 -8.80 -8.97
N GLY A 32 6.35 -7.93 -9.37
CA GLY A 32 7.78 -8.23 -9.37
C GLY A 32 8.34 -8.47 -7.97
N GLY A 33 7.74 -7.87 -6.94
CA GLY A 33 8.08 -8.06 -5.53
C GLY A 33 7.55 -9.34 -4.90
N GLY A 34 6.79 -10.17 -5.67
CA GLY A 34 6.35 -11.49 -5.24
C GLY A 34 4.92 -11.57 -4.72
N CYS A 35 4.09 -10.53 -4.93
CA CYS A 35 2.67 -10.64 -4.64
C CYS A 35 2.01 -11.58 -5.66
N SER A 36 1.26 -12.59 -5.20
CA SER A 36 0.50 -13.52 -6.07
C SER A 36 -0.81 -12.93 -6.58
N ARG A 37 -1.29 -11.85 -5.95
CA ARG A 37 -2.54 -11.14 -6.29
C ARG A 37 -2.34 -9.66 -6.03
N VAL A 38 -2.79 -8.80 -6.94
CA VAL A 38 -2.74 -7.35 -6.79
C VAL A 38 -4.15 -6.77 -6.85
N ILE A 39 -4.55 -6.10 -5.76
CA ILE A 39 -5.81 -5.40 -5.62
C ILE A 39 -5.53 -3.90 -5.70
N VAL A 40 -6.14 -3.22 -6.67
CA VAL A 40 -6.11 -1.77 -6.84
C VAL A 40 -7.37 -1.17 -6.24
N VAL A 41 -7.21 -0.40 -5.15
CA VAL A 41 -8.34 0.27 -4.51
C VAL A 41 -8.56 1.63 -5.16
N LEU A 42 -9.68 1.77 -5.86
CA LEU A 42 -10.14 2.97 -6.56
C LEU A 42 -11.15 3.76 -5.71
N GLY A 43 -11.35 5.03 -6.06
CA GLY A 43 -12.31 5.89 -5.34
C GLY A 43 -12.67 7.15 -6.12
N ALA A 44 -11.84 8.18 -6.11
CA ALA A 44 -12.13 9.47 -6.77
C ALA A 44 -12.17 9.40 -8.29
N ALA A 45 -11.52 8.42 -8.88
CA ALA A 45 -11.55 8.14 -10.31
C ALA A 45 -11.85 6.67 -10.55
N ASP A 46 -12.64 6.42 -11.60
CA ASP A 46 -12.82 5.08 -12.17
C ASP A 46 -11.90 4.98 -13.39
N THR A 47 -11.06 3.96 -13.43
CA THR A 47 -10.12 3.71 -14.52
C THR A 47 -9.86 2.22 -14.66
N ALA A 48 -9.49 1.81 -15.86
CA ALA A 48 -9.00 0.46 -16.08
C ALA A 48 -7.73 0.23 -15.25
N VAL A 49 -7.61 -0.97 -14.70
CA VAL A 49 -6.40 -1.41 -14.00
C VAL A 49 -5.56 -2.29 -14.93
N PRO A 50 -4.24 -2.41 -14.73
CA PRO A 50 -3.39 -3.29 -15.50
C PRO A 50 -3.88 -4.73 -15.50
N ASP A 51 -3.62 -5.45 -16.60
CA ASP A 51 -4.03 -6.84 -16.76
C ASP A 51 -3.53 -7.72 -15.60
N GLY A 52 -4.43 -8.56 -15.10
CA GLY A 52 -4.19 -9.44 -13.96
C GLY A 52 -4.39 -8.79 -12.59
N ALA A 53 -4.47 -7.47 -12.50
CA ALA A 53 -4.86 -6.78 -11.27
C ALA A 53 -6.38 -6.70 -11.12
N GLU A 54 -6.86 -6.64 -9.89
CA GLU A 54 -8.29 -6.53 -9.56
C GLU A 54 -8.63 -5.12 -9.09
N ALA A 55 -9.64 -4.50 -9.68
CA ALA A 55 -10.19 -3.24 -9.20
C ALA A 55 -11.18 -3.47 -8.07
N VAL A 56 -11.02 -2.73 -6.96
CA VAL A 56 -11.97 -2.67 -5.86
C VAL A 56 -12.30 -1.21 -5.59
N TYR A 57 -13.57 -0.88 -5.56
CA TYR A 57 -14.02 0.49 -5.28
C TYR A 57 -14.24 0.69 -3.78
N ALA A 58 -13.64 1.74 -3.21
CA ALA A 58 -13.88 2.17 -1.85
C ALA A 58 -15.01 3.22 -1.84
N PRO A 59 -16.25 2.87 -1.43
CA PRO A 59 -17.38 3.81 -1.51
C PRO A 59 -17.18 5.02 -0.60
N ASP A 60 -16.51 4.82 0.52
CA ASP A 60 -16.26 5.84 1.54
C ASP A 60 -14.87 6.50 1.39
N TRP A 61 -14.28 6.50 0.18
CA TRP A 61 -12.94 7.02 -0.05
C TRP A 61 -12.74 8.47 0.42
N ARG A 62 -13.82 9.26 0.49
CA ARG A 62 -13.80 10.65 0.98
C ARG A 62 -13.48 10.77 2.47
N GLU A 63 -13.63 9.69 3.24
CA GLU A 63 -13.21 9.65 4.64
C GLU A 63 -11.68 9.64 4.81
N GLY A 64 -10.92 9.47 3.72
CA GLY A 64 -9.48 9.44 3.70
C GLY A 64 -8.90 8.04 3.42
N VAL A 65 -7.57 7.93 3.57
CA VAL A 65 -6.81 6.71 3.23
C VAL A 65 -7.24 5.48 4.05
N GLY A 66 -7.76 5.70 5.26
CA GLY A 66 -8.28 4.63 6.11
C GLY A 66 -9.42 3.84 5.47
N ALA A 67 -10.35 4.53 4.80
CA ALA A 67 -11.45 3.87 4.07
C ALA A 67 -10.92 3.00 2.92
N SER A 68 -9.96 3.51 2.16
CA SER A 68 -9.31 2.76 1.09
C SER A 68 -8.58 1.52 1.60
N LEU A 69 -7.90 1.64 2.74
CA LEU A 69 -7.22 0.52 3.37
C LEU A 69 -8.21 -0.56 3.84
N ARG A 70 -9.32 -0.16 4.48
CA ARG A 70 -10.38 -1.09 4.89
C ARG A 70 -10.96 -1.86 3.69
N ALA A 71 -11.24 -1.17 2.60
CA ALA A 71 -11.76 -1.79 1.38
C ALA A 71 -10.77 -2.82 0.79
N GLY A 72 -9.49 -2.45 0.71
CA GLY A 72 -8.42 -3.34 0.21
C GLY A 72 -8.24 -4.58 1.09
N LEU A 73 -8.20 -4.41 2.43
CA LEU A 73 -8.05 -5.54 3.36
C LEU A 73 -9.29 -6.44 3.36
N ALA A 74 -10.50 -5.88 3.21
CA ALA A 74 -11.72 -6.67 3.08
C ALA A 74 -11.69 -7.55 1.83
N ALA A 75 -11.27 -6.99 0.67
CA ALA A 75 -11.10 -7.75 -0.55
C ALA A 75 -10.01 -8.84 -0.44
N ALA A 76 -8.87 -8.51 0.17
CA ALA A 76 -7.80 -9.47 0.42
C ALA A 76 -8.26 -10.62 1.34
N SER A 77 -9.11 -10.34 2.32
CA SER A 77 -9.65 -11.34 3.25
C SER A 77 -10.52 -12.40 2.59
N GLY A 78 -11.06 -12.10 1.41
CA GLY A 78 -11.82 -13.07 0.61
C GLY A 78 -10.99 -14.22 0.05
N ASP A 79 -9.67 -14.09 0.02
CA ASP A 79 -8.74 -15.15 -0.38
C ASP A 79 -8.26 -15.91 0.88
N PRO A 80 -8.64 -17.19 1.07
CA PRO A 80 -8.23 -17.97 2.24
C PRO A 80 -6.72 -18.24 2.28
N ASP A 81 -6.05 -18.26 1.13
CA ASP A 81 -4.64 -18.59 0.99
C ASP A 81 -3.71 -17.36 1.13
N ALA A 82 -4.28 -16.17 1.28
CA ALA A 82 -3.50 -14.95 1.47
C ALA A 82 -3.00 -14.82 2.91
N ASP A 83 -1.74 -15.08 3.15
CA ASP A 83 -1.10 -14.97 4.47
C ASP A 83 -0.65 -13.54 4.80
N TYR A 84 -0.28 -12.74 3.80
CA TYR A 84 0.25 -11.40 3.95
C TYR A 84 -0.46 -10.39 3.03
N ALA A 85 -0.52 -9.15 3.48
CA ALA A 85 -0.89 -8.00 2.65
C ALA A 85 0.28 -7.02 2.58
N ALA A 86 0.73 -6.72 1.36
CA ALA A 86 1.65 -5.64 1.07
C ALA A 86 0.85 -4.38 0.68
N VAL A 87 0.86 -3.37 1.55
CA VAL A 87 0.20 -2.09 1.30
C VAL A 87 1.19 -1.15 0.62
N HIS A 88 0.82 -0.70 -0.58
CA HIS A 88 1.61 0.23 -1.39
C HIS A 88 0.74 1.38 -1.90
N LEU A 89 1.36 2.51 -2.26
CA LEU A 89 0.67 3.72 -2.74
C LEU A 89 1.00 3.97 -4.21
N VAL A 90 0.03 4.54 -4.95
CA VAL A 90 0.18 4.84 -6.38
C VAL A 90 1.16 5.99 -6.67
N ASP A 91 1.42 6.83 -5.69
CA ASP A 91 2.22 8.06 -5.81
C ASP A 91 3.69 7.93 -5.40
N LEU A 92 4.18 6.71 -5.33
CA LEU A 92 5.57 6.37 -5.05
C LEU A 92 6.26 5.77 -6.29
N PRO A 93 6.47 6.56 -7.36
CA PRO A 93 6.89 6.02 -8.66
C PRO A 93 8.32 5.48 -8.69
N ASP A 94 9.15 5.78 -7.69
CA ASP A 94 10.52 5.28 -7.56
C ASP A 94 10.65 4.01 -6.69
N VAL A 95 9.56 3.57 -6.05
CA VAL A 95 9.55 2.34 -5.25
C VAL A 95 9.23 1.16 -6.16
N HIS A 96 10.23 0.35 -6.46
CA HIS A 96 10.15 -0.77 -7.40
C HIS A 96 10.09 -2.15 -6.71
N ALA A 97 10.12 -3.20 -7.50
CA ALA A 97 9.96 -4.58 -7.08
C ALA A 97 10.93 -5.01 -5.97
N ASP A 98 12.19 -4.56 -6.03
CA ASP A 98 13.23 -4.94 -5.06
C ASP A 98 12.91 -4.46 -3.64
N ALA A 99 12.35 -3.25 -3.50
CA ALA A 99 11.92 -2.73 -2.21
C ALA A 99 10.71 -3.54 -1.67
N VAL A 100 9.74 -3.87 -2.54
CA VAL A 100 8.59 -4.70 -2.17
C VAL A 100 9.05 -6.09 -1.72
N ALA A 101 9.91 -6.77 -2.51
CA ALA A 101 10.44 -8.08 -2.19
C ALA A 101 11.20 -8.10 -0.85
N ARG A 102 12.05 -7.07 -0.62
CA ARG A 102 12.82 -6.92 0.62
C ARG A 102 11.91 -6.83 1.86
N VAL A 103 10.85 -6.04 1.78
CA VAL A 103 9.93 -5.86 2.92
C VAL A 103 9.06 -7.10 3.15
N ILE A 104 8.62 -7.78 2.08
CA ILE A 104 7.89 -9.06 2.18
C ILE A 104 8.78 -10.11 2.86
N ALA A 105 10.03 -10.26 2.40
CA ALA A 105 10.96 -11.21 3.00
C ALA A 105 11.24 -10.91 4.48
N ALA A 106 11.38 -9.63 4.82
CA ALA A 106 11.57 -9.22 6.21
C ALA A 106 10.35 -9.51 7.09
N ALA A 107 9.13 -9.32 6.60
CA ALA A 107 7.91 -9.67 7.31
C ALA A 107 7.82 -11.17 7.55
N ALA A 108 8.07 -11.97 6.52
CA ALA A 108 8.03 -13.43 6.60
C ALA A 108 9.09 -14.02 7.56
N ALA A 109 10.19 -13.30 7.78
CA ALA A 109 11.27 -13.70 8.69
C ALA A 109 11.03 -13.29 10.17
N THR A 110 9.92 -12.63 10.50
CA THR A 110 9.59 -12.22 11.88
C THR A 110 8.40 -12.98 12.42
N GLU A 111 8.37 -13.23 13.73
CA GLU A 111 7.22 -13.84 14.39
C GLU A 111 5.95 -12.98 14.29
N SER A 112 6.12 -11.64 14.28
CA SER A 112 4.98 -10.72 14.15
C SER A 112 4.39 -10.70 12.75
N GLY A 113 5.18 -10.99 11.71
CA GLY A 113 4.76 -10.80 10.32
C GLY A 113 4.49 -9.33 9.95
N LEU A 114 5.04 -8.36 10.73
CA LEU A 114 4.92 -6.92 10.46
C LEU A 114 6.27 -6.35 10.03
N ALA A 115 6.31 -5.75 8.83
CA ALA A 115 7.49 -5.04 8.35
C ALA A 115 7.08 -3.74 7.61
N ARG A 116 7.99 -2.76 7.64
CA ARG A 116 7.78 -1.47 6.98
C ARG A 116 9.06 -0.97 6.37
N ALA A 117 8.98 -0.49 5.12
CA ALA A 117 10.09 0.21 4.48
C ALA A 117 10.41 1.52 5.22
N PHE A 118 11.69 1.83 5.29
CA PHE A 118 12.20 3.10 5.77
C PHE A 118 13.18 3.66 4.75
N TYR A 119 13.13 4.97 4.59
CA TYR A 119 14.02 5.75 3.74
C TYR A 119 14.69 6.78 4.63
N GLY A 120 15.95 6.52 5.01
CA GLY A 120 16.60 7.21 6.10
C GLY A 120 15.91 7.02 7.45
N ALA A 121 15.53 8.11 8.07
CA ALA A 121 14.75 8.07 9.32
C ALA A 121 13.23 7.94 9.09
N ASP A 122 12.76 8.18 7.85
CA ASP A 122 11.35 8.32 7.55
C ASP A 122 10.68 6.98 7.24
N PRO A 123 9.57 6.68 7.92
CA PRO A 123 8.79 5.48 7.66
C PRO A 123 7.97 5.62 6.37
N GLY A 124 8.18 4.70 5.42
CA GLY A 124 7.55 4.73 4.09
C GLY A 124 6.66 3.52 3.79
N HIS A 125 6.56 3.21 2.51
CA HIS A 125 5.89 2.04 1.94
C HIS A 125 6.86 1.25 1.06
N PRO A 126 6.61 -0.07 0.90
CA PRO A 126 5.46 -0.81 1.35
C PRO A 126 5.43 -1.05 2.87
N VAL A 127 4.21 -1.28 3.37
CA VAL A 127 3.96 -1.87 4.69
C VAL A 127 3.44 -3.28 4.47
N VAL A 128 4.09 -4.27 5.04
CA VAL A 128 3.66 -5.68 4.94
C VAL A 128 3.14 -6.15 6.29
N MET A 129 2.01 -6.83 6.27
CA MET A 129 1.37 -7.32 7.49
C MET A 129 0.79 -8.72 7.30
N ALA A 130 1.06 -9.62 8.24
CA ALA A 130 0.43 -10.93 8.30
C ALA A 130 -1.09 -10.81 8.52
N ARG A 131 -1.83 -11.80 8.03
CA ARG A 131 -3.30 -11.86 8.07
C ARG A 131 -3.90 -11.61 9.47
N GLY A 132 -3.22 -12.07 10.51
CA GLY A 132 -3.66 -11.86 11.90
C GLY A 132 -3.84 -10.41 12.32
N HIS A 133 -3.19 -9.46 11.63
CA HIS A 133 -3.27 -8.02 11.91
C HIS A 133 -4.44 -7.33 11.19
N TRP A 134 -4.95 -7.88 10.08
CA TRP A 134 -5.85 -7.17 9.15
C TRP A 134 -7.13 -6.66 9.83
N ALA A 135 -7.75 -7.50 10.65
CA ALA A 135 -8.97 -7.11 11.35
C ALA A 135 -8.73 -5.96 12.36
N ALA A 136 -7.62 -5.98 13.07
CA ALA A 136 -7.26 -4.93 14.03
C ALA A 136 -6.89 -3.63 13.32
N VAL A 137 -6.09 -3.71 12.24
CA VAL A 137 -5.77 -2.57 11.38
C VAL A 137 -7.05 -1.95 10.81
N SER A 138 -7.98 -2.75 10.29
CA SER A 138 -9.25 -2.26 9.73
C SER A 138 -10.10 -1.53 10.78
N ARG A 139 -10.12 -1.98 12.04
CA ARG A 139 -10.85 -1.30 13.12
C ARG A 139 -10.25 0.05 13.51
N THR A 140 -8.95 0.21 13.39
CA THR A 140 -8.23 1.45 13.81
C THR A 140 -7.95 2.40 12.64
N ALA A 141 -8.09 1.93 11.39
CA ALA A 141 -7.85 2.74 10.20
C ALA A 141 -8.93 3.82 10.03
N THR A 142 -8.55 5.08 10.25
CA THR A 142 -9.45 6.24 10.18
C THR A 142 -8.79 7.40 9.44
N GLY A 143 -9.59 8.21 8.77
CA GLY A 143 -9.15 9.44 8.09
C GLY A 143 -7.90 9.21 7.22
N ASP A 144 -7.00 10.15 7.23
CA ASP A 144 -5.76 10.09 6.44
C ASP A 144 -4.61 9.36 7.16
N LEU A 145 -4.86 8.79 8.33
CA LEU A 145 -3.83 8.08 9.09
C LEU A 145 -3.64 6.62 8.62
N GLY A 146 -4.62 6.03 7.95
CA GLY A 146 -4.55 4.65 7.47
C GLY A 146 -4.20 3.66 8.57
N ALA A 147 -3.14 2.86 8.37
CA ALA A 147 -2.64 1.90 9.35
C ALA A 147 -1.82 2.51 10.49
N LEU A 148 -1.49 3.81 10.42
CA LEU A 148 -0.54 4.45 11.34
C LEU A 148 -0.91 4.33 12.83
N PRO A 149 -2.19 4.46 13.26
CA PRO A 149 -2.55 4.26 14.67
C PRO A 149 -2.15 2.86 15.16
N TYR A 150 -2.49 1.83 14.40
CA TYR A 150 -2.13 0.45 14.70
C TYR A 150 -0.61 0.21 14.77
N LEU A 151 0.11 0.72 13.75
CA LEU A 151 1.56 0.55 13.67
C LEU A 151 2.29 1.26 14.82
N ARG A 152 1.78 2.40 15.31
CA ARG A 152 2.34 3.11 16.48
C ARG A 152 2.10 2.34 17.78
N GLU A 153 0.89 1.84 17.97
CA GLU A 153 0.55 1.02 19.15
C GLU A 153 1.41 -0.26 19.22
N HIS A 154 1.76 -0.82 18.06
CA HIS A 154 2.54 -2.06 17.93
C HIS A 154 3.97 -1.80 17.43
N ALA A 155 4.55 -0.63 17.70
CA ALA A 155 5.85 -0.23 17.16
C ALA A 155 6.97 -1.24 17.47
N GLY A 156 6.93 -1.89 18.63
CA GLY A 156 7.89 -2.93 19.01
C GLY A 156 7.81 -4.23 18.19
N LEU A 157 6.71 -4.44 17.44
CA LEU A 157 6.52 -5.60 16.57
C LEU A 157 6.84 -5.30 15.12
N VAL A 158 6.93 -4.02 14.72
CA VAL A 158 7.20 -3.61 13.35
C VAL A 158 8.67 -3.75 13.02
N ARG A 159 9.03 -4.68 12.14
CA ARG A 159 10.37 -4.78 11.59
C ARG A 159 10.65 -3.58 10.69
N ARG A 160 11.59 -2.74 11.07
CA ARG A 160 12.14 -1.68 10.24
C ARG A 160 13.01 -2.30 9.14
N VAL A 161 12.75 -1.93 7.88
CA VAL A 161 13.50 -2.39 6.70
C VAL A 161 14.10 -1.19 6.00
N ASP A 162 15.41 -1.08 5.98
CA ASP A 162 16.11 -0.03 5.27
C ASP A 162 16.04 -0.28 3.75
N CYS A 163 15.59 0.73 3.02
CA CYS A 163 15.43 0.72 1.57
C CYS A 163 16.08 1.94 0.89
N ASP A 164 16.98 2.67 1.57
CA ASP A 164 17.66 3.86 1.04
C ASP A 164 18.45 3.60 -0.24
N ASP A 165 19.00 2.39 -0.37
CA ASP A 165 19.73 1.97 -1.56
C ASP A 165 18.84 1.63 -2.76
N LEU A 166 17.52 1.56 -2.58
CA LEU A 166 16.56 1.13 -3.60
C LEU A 166 15.65 2.25 -4.11
N ALA A 167 15.33 3.22 -3.25
CA ALA A 167 14.41 4.29 -3.59
C ALA A 167 14.53 5.47 -2.60
N THR A 168 13.87 6.58 -2.92
CA THR A 168 13.73 7.70 -1.97
C THR A 168 12.49 7.56 -1.10
N GLY A 169 11.49 6.81 -1.57
CA GLY A 169 10.20 6.67 -0.91
C GLY A 169 9.38 7.95 -0.85
N ALA A 170 9.78 8.96 -1.61
CA ALA A 170 9.10 10.26 -1.62
C ALA A 170 7.82 10.20 -2.44
N ASP A 171 6.71 10.60 -1.82
CA ASP A 171 5.45 10.80 -2.49
C ASP A 171 5.48 12.01 -3.45
N ARG A 172 4.79 11.90 -4.57
CA ARG A 172 4.65 12.97 -5.55
C ARG A 172 3.38 13.77 -5.27
N ASP A 173 3.48 14.78 -4.41
CA ASP A 173 2.34 15.61 -3.96
C ASP A 173 2.08 16.83 -4.84
N THR A 174 3.07 17.24 -5.64
CA THR A 174 2.99 18.39 -6.55
C THR A 174 3.48 18.01 -7.95
N ARG A 175 2.97 18.70 -8.99
CA ARG A 175 3.44 18.58 -10.39
C ARG A 175 4.75 19.28 -10.60
#